data_e31fd2ef1b7a951ac283aee9bd2d86dc
#
_entry.id   e31fd2ef1b7a951ac283aee9bd2d86dc
#
_cell.length_a   1.000
_cell.length_b   1.000
_cell.length_c   1.000
_cell.angle_alpha   90.00
_cell.angle_beta   90.00
_cell.angle_gamma   90.00
#
_symmetry.space_group_name_H-M   'P 1'
#
loop_
_entity.id
_entity.type
_entity.pdbx_description
1 polymer ?
#
loop_
_entity_poly.entity_id
_entity_poly.type
_entity_poly.pdbx_seq_one_letter_code
_entity_poly.pdbx_strand_id
1 'polypeptide(L)'
;MMTMAAKSKNGAAKTNRTRKSVGTNRLPAEQPPVALKLQPIRLRAVDVSVRQMEFTAGYIPHGWAEKAKRAMVDKSNGKRTKKREARDPEAEAEAAAYKTADGQYGIPAMAIKAALIDAAHKDLGIEKTLVRKSVFLYMDDPVLPFSNDPARTLRQDMVRVGAGSADIRYRYEFTEWRLVTRWRVDTAAITIEDFLNLVNRAGFSVGVGEMRPGKTKFEHGRFEIDPEIAPLLGEVIEK
;
A
#
# COMPACT_ATOMS: atom_id res chain seq x y z
N MET A 1 38.11 -54.11 -33.13
CA MET A 1 39.08 -53.82 -34.23
C MET A 1 39.33 -52.35 -34.30
N MET A 2 40.61 -52.02 -34.14
CA MET A 2 41.33 -50.78 -34.51
C MET A 2 40.82 -49.45 -33.95
N THR A 3 41.46 -48.90 -32.88
CA THR A 3 42.80 -48.25 -32.73
C THR A 3 43.14 -47.19 -33.76
N MET A 4 43.38 -45.97 -33.26
CA MET A 4 44.56 -45.10 -33.36
C MET A 4 44.18 -43.69 -32.97
N ALA A 5 44.67 -43.19 -31.89
CA ALA A 5 46.00 -42.65 -31.54
C ALA A 5 46.26 -41.22 -32.04
N ALA A 6 46.29 -40.36 -31.08
CA ALA A 6 47.18 -39.26 -30.73
C ALA A 6 47.94 -38.46 -31.84
N LYS A 7 47.97 -37.13 -31.67
CA LYS A 7 49.25 -36.36 -31.62
C LYS A 7 49.08 -34.98 -31.02
N SER A 8 49.85 -34.81 -29.96
CA SER A 8 50.22 -33.52 -29.32
C SER A 8 51.08 -32.68 -30.24
N LYS A 9 50.92 -31.34 -30.20
CA LYS A 9 51.98 -30.42 -30.53
C LYS A 9 51.95 -29.23 -29.56
N ASN A 10 52.90 -29.21 -28.67
CA ASN A 10 53.33 -28.08 -27.87
C ASN A 10 53.87 -26.98 -28.80
N GLY A 11 53.39 -25.77 -28.65
CA GLY A 11 53.97 -24.55 -29.25
C GLY A 11 54.10 -23.50 -28.16
N ALA A 12 55.32 -23.38 -27.61
CA ALA A 12 55.63 -22.36 -26.63
C ALA A 12 55.76 -20.99 -27.30
N ALA A 13 54.85 -20.07 -27.04
CA ALA A 13 54.95 -18.67 -27.42
C ALA A 13 55.61 -17.89 -26.29
N LYS A 14 56.80 -17.33 -26.59
CA LYS A 14 57.55 -16.39 -25.74
C LYS A 14 56.78 -15.08 -25.64
N THR A 15 56.19 -14.74 -24.51
CA THR A 15 55.62 -13.43 -24.24
C THR A 15 56.70 -12.43 -23.87
N ASN A 16 56.93 -11.49 -24.77
CA ASN A 16 57.74 -10.30 -24.49
C ASN A 16 56.98 -9.37 -23.56
N ARG A 17 57.42 -9.30 -22.32
CA ARG A 17 56.86 -8.45 -21.27
C ARG A 17 57.47 -7.06 -21.39
N THR A 18 56.87 -6.17 -22.17
CA THR A 18 57.18 -4.75 -22.14
C THR A 18 56.75 -4.13 -20.82
N ARG A 19 57.69 -3.66 -20.02
CA ARG A 19 57.46 -2.85 -18.83
C ARG A 19 56.78 -1.55 -19.24
N LYS A 20 55.46 -1.40 -18.99
CA LYS A 20 54.77 -0.11 -19.04
C LYS A 20 55.27 0.74 -17.87
N SER A 21 55.74 1.94 -18.19
CA SER A 21 56.07 3.00 -17.24
C SER A 21 54.90 3.31 -16.32
N VAL A 22 55.14 3.39 -15.04
CA VAL A 22 54.18 3.82 -14.03
C VAL A 22 53.85 5.29 -14.27
N GLY A 23 52.70 5.54 -14.87
CA GLY A 23 52.16 6.90 -15.01
C GLY A 23 51.88 7.45 -13.59
N THR A 24 52.43 8.62 -13.30
CA THR A 24 52.14 9.37 -12.10
C THR A 24 50.62 9.63 -12.05
N ASN A 25 49.97 8.96 -11.08
CA ASN A 25 48.54 9.19 -10.77
C ASN A 25 48.41 10.64 -10.25
N ARG A 26 48.14 11.59 -11.13
CA ARG A 26 47.65 12.90 -10.71
C ARG A 26 46.27 12.68 -10.14
N LEU A 27 46.11 12.94 -8.85
CA LEU A 27 44.80 13.02 -8.22
C LEU A 27 43.92 13.97 -9.05
N PRO A 28 42.66 13.57 -9.33
CA PRO A 28 41.73 14.47 -10.02
C PRO A 28 41.64 15.78 -9.23
N ALA A 29 41.68 16.90 -9.92
CA ALA A 29 41.49 18.21 -9.30
C ALA A 29 40.22 18.20 -8.44
N GLU A 30 40.35 18.65 -7.20
CA GLU A 30 39.26 18.75 -6.26
C GLU A 30 38.15 19.60 -6.89
N GLN A 31 37.02 18.97 -7.20
CA GLN A 31 35.86 19.68 -7.76
C GLN A 31 35.32 20.61 -6.68
N PRO A 32 35.00 21.87 -7.01
CA PRO A 32 34.41 22.78 -6.01
C PRO A 32 33.15 22.13 -5.43
N PRO A 33 32.88 22.32 -4.16
CA PRO A 33 31.69 21.74 -3.52
C PRO A 33 30.43 22.21 -4.24
N VAL A 34 29.62 21.25 -4.68
CA VAL A 34 28.33 21.53 -5.32
C VAL A 34 27.44 22.17 -4.25
N ALA A 35 27.11 23.44 -4.40
CA ALA A 35 26.16 24.11 -3.54
C ALA A 35 24.78 23.47 -3.69
N LEU A 36 24.37 22.66 -2.72
CA LEU A 36 23.03 22.09 -2.66
C LEU A 36 22.02 23.23 -2.44
N LYS A 37 21.25 23.56 -3.45
CA LYS A 37 20.07 24.43 -3.29
C LYS A 37 18.99 23.59 -2.61
N LEU A 38 18.94 23.63 -1.28
CA LEU A 38 17.87 23.04 -0.51
C LEU A 38 16.58 23.84 -0.76
N GLN A 39 15.57 23.18 -1.27
CA GLN A 39 14.22 23.72 -1.33
C GLN A 39 13.57 23.57 0.04
N PRO A 40 12.97 24.61 0.61
CA PRO A 40 12.27 24.47 1.88
C PRO A 40 11.09 23.52 1.75
N ILE A 41 10.92 22.63 2.73
CA ILE A 41 9.75 21.77 2.83
C ILE A 41 8.59 22.60 3.38
N ARG A 42 7.47 22.63 2.67
CA ARG A 42 6.26 23.37 3.06
C ARG A 42 5.15 22.40 3.42
N LEU A 43 5.05 22.06 4.69
CA LEU A 43 4.02 21.14 5.18
C LEU A 43 2.73 21.88 5.49
N ARG A 44 1.62 21.40 4.98
CA ARG A 44 0.28 21.84 5.32
C ARG A 44 -0.54 20.68 5.87
N ALA A 45 -1.20 20.91 7.00
CA ALA A 45 -2.19 19.99 7.52
C ALA A 45 -3.50 20.11 6.72
N VAL A 46 -4.11 18.98 6.38
CA VAL A 46 -5.37 18.94 5.65
C VAL A 46 -6.23 17.84 6.23
N ASP A 47 -7.40 18.19 6.73
CA ASP A 47 -8.41 17.22 7.14
C ASP A 47 -9.41 17.04 6.00
N VAL A 48 -9.59 15.78 5.57
CA VAL A 48 -10.47 15.42 4.47
C VAL A 48 -11.48 14.40 4.96
N SER A 49 -12.77 14.75 4.87
CA SER A 49 -13.84 13.79 5.04
C SER A 49 -14.06 13.05 3.73
N VAL A 50 -14.10 11.72 3.79
CA VAL A 50 -14.43 10.86 2.65
C VAL A 50 -15.63 9.99 3.00
N ARG A 51 -16.47 9.72 2.00
CA ARG A 51 -17.63 8.84 2.13
C ARG A 51 -17.63 7.76 1.07
N GLN A 52 -18.44 6.73 1.26
CA GLN A 52 -18.75 5.80 0.19
C GLN A 52 -19.29 6.55 -1.01
N MET A 53 -18.76 6.27 -2.19
CA MET A 53 -19.27 6.84 -3.44
C MET A 53 -20.69 6.35 -3.72
N GLU A 54 -21.56 7.25 -4.17
CA GLU A 54 -22.95 6.94 -4.48
C GLU A 54 -23.07 5.84 -5.54
N PHE A 55 -24.12 5.04 -5.44
CA PHE A 55 -24.42 3.92 -6.34
C PHE A 55 -23.35 2.84 -6.43
N THR A 56 -22.45 2.74 -5.44
CA THR A 56 -21.44 1.69 -5.37
C THR A 56 -21.69 0.73 -4.21
N ALA A 57 -21.07 -0.45 -4.26
CA ALA A 57 -21.14 -1.42 -3.19
C ALA A 57 -20.28 -0.99 -1.98
N GLY A 58 -20.64 -1.48 -0.79
CA GLY A 58 -20.03 -1.13 0.47
C GLY A 58 -18.57 -1.57 0.60
N TYR A 59 -17.96 -1.21 1.72
CA TYR A 59 -16.61 -1.64 2.09
C TYR A 59 -16.62 -3.04 2.69
N ILE A 60 -15.74 -3.92 2.22
CA ILE A 60 -15.53 -5.26 2.75
C ILE A 60 -14.09 -5.36 3.26
N PRO A 61 -13.86 -5.67 4.56
CA PRO A 61 -12.52 -5.84 5.10
C PRO A 61 -11.82 -7.08 4.50
N HIS A 62 -10.51 -7.01 4.33
CA HIS A 62 -9.72 -8.15 3.83
C HIS A 62 -9.71 -9.33 4.81
N GLY A 63 -9.83 -9.07 6.10
CA GLY A 63 -9.78 -10.08 7.15
C GLY A 63 -8.45 -10.82 7.31
N TRP A 64 -7.40 -10.36 6.65
CA TRP A 64 -6.12 -11.08 6.61
C TRP A 64 -5.22 -10.80 7.81
N ALA A 65 -5.25 -9.59 8.32
CA ALA A 65 -4.23 -9.17 9.27
C ALA A 65 -4.35 -9.92 10.62
N GLU A 66 -5.52 -9.98 11.22
CA GLU A 66 -5.69 -10.59 12.53
C GLU A 66 -5.75 -12.13 12.47
N LYS A 67 -6.49 -12.69 11.53
CA LYS A 67 -6.60 -14.16 11.37
C LYS A 67 -5.25 -14.78 10.99
N ALA A 68 -4.52 -14.14 10.08
CA ALA A 68 -3.19 -14.60 9.68
C ALA A 68 -2.16 -14.45 10.82
N LYS A 69 -2.18 -13.32 11.55
CA LYS A 69 -1.33 -13.12 12.72
C LYS A 69 -1.61 -14.16 13.79
N ARG A 70 -2.87 -14.39 14.16
CA ARG A 70 -3.26 -15.41 15.15
C ARG A 70 -2.80 -16.80 14.73
N ALA A 71 -3.01 -17.18 13.45
CA ALA A 71 -2.55 -18.45 12.93
C ALA A 71 -1.02 -18.61 12.98
N MET A 72 -0.25 -17.54 12.70
CA MET A 72 1.21 -17.54 12.82
C MET A 72 1.66 -17.66 14.27
N VAL A 73 1.03 -16.92 15.20
CA VAL A 73 1.33 -16.99 16.63
C VAL A 73 1.00 -18.37 17.19
N ASP A 74 -0.16 -18.93 16.86
CA ASP A 74 -0.56 -20.26 17.30
C ASP A 74 0.40 -21.34 16.76
N LYS A 75 0.84 -21.22 15.51
CA LYS A 75 1.85 -22.11 14.92
C LYS A 75 3.21 -21.96 15.62
N SER A 76 3.64 -20.74 15.92
CA SER A 76 4.87 -20.45 16.65
C SER A 76 4.85 -21.02 18.07
N ASN A 77 3.69 -21.00 18.72
CA ASN A 77 3.47 -21.53 20.07
C ASN A 77 3.25 -23.06 20.09
N GLY A 78 3.48 -23.75 18.97
CA GLY A 78 3.36 -25.22 18.90
C GLY A 78 1.94 -25.75 19.04
N LYS A 79 0.92 -24.91 18.96
CA LYS A 79 -0.48 -25.36 18.98
C LYS A 79 -0.77 -26.16 17.70
N ARG A 80 -1.07 -27.45 17.85
CA ARG A 80 -1.56 -28.27 16.74
C ARG A 80 -2.86 -27.68 16.21
N THR A 81 -3.03 -27.70 14.89
CA THR A 81 -4.30 -27.37 14.24
C THR A 81 -5.43 -28.16 14.92
N LYS A 82 -6.34 -27.42 15.57
CA LYS A 82 -7.53 -28.00 16.19
C LYS A 82 -8.34 -28.77 15.12
N LYS A 83 -9.03 -29.84 15.55
CA LYS A 83 -10.10 -30.45 14.74
C LYS A 83 -11.01 -29.33 14.21
N ARG A 84 -11.44 -29.49 12.95
CA ARG A 84 -12.33 -28.53 12.27
C ARG A 84 -13.63 -28.43 13.08
N GLU A 85 -13.75 -27.37 13.86
CA GLU A 85 -14.99 -27.01 14.57
C GLU A 85 -16.03 -26.52 13.55
N ALA A 86 -17.31 -26.59 13.89
CA ALA A 86 -18.36 -25.98 13.10
C ALA A 86 -18.05 -24.49 12.94
N ARG A 87 -18.24 -23.96 11.73
CA ARG A 87 -17.99 -22.56 11.45
C ARG A 87 -19.11 -21.72 12.02
N ASP A 88 -18.73 -20.66 12.70
CA ASP A 88 -19.63 -19.60 13.15
C ASP A 88 -19.47 -18.39 12.22
N PRO A 89 -20.47 -18.10 11.37
CA PRO A 89 -20.40 -17.01 10.40
C PRO A 89 -20.20 -15.64 11.04
N GLU A 90 -20.92 -15.35 12.13
CA GLU A 90 -20.84 -14.07 12.82
C GLU A 90 -19.47 -13.89 13.49
N ALA A 91 -18.99 -14.89 14.21
CA ALA A 91 -17.69 -14.85 14.86
C ALA A 91 -16.55 -14.73 13.82
N GLU A 92 -16.68 -15.37 12.65
CA GLU A 92 -15.70 -15.23 11.56
C GLU A 92 -15.72 -13.83 10.92
N ALA A 93 -16.90 -13.25 10.71
CA ALA A 93 -17.04 -11.91 10.15
C ALA A 93 -16.50 -10.86 11.13
N GLU A 94 -16.80 -11.04 12.41
CA GLU A 94 -16.31 -10.18 13.50
C GLU A 94 -14.78 -10.22 13.60
N ALA A 95 -14.18 -11.39 13.52
CA ALA A 95 -12.74 -11.57 13.53
C ALA A 95 -12.05 -11.06 12.25
N ALA A 96 -12.79 -10.87 11.16
CA ALA A 96 -12.31 -10.31 9.91
C ALA A 96 -12.40 -8.79 9.86
N ALA A 97 -13.23 -8.16 10.67
CA ALA A 97 -13.40 -6.72 10.72
C ALA A 97 -12.20 -6.03 11.39
N TYR A 98 -11.85 -4.86 10.87
CA TYR A 98 -10.83 -4.02 11.49
C TYR A 98 -11.49 -3.13 12.54
N LYS A 99 -10.83 -3.07 13.69
CA LYS A 99 -11.28 -2.26 14.84
C LYS A 99 -10.12 -1.46 15.42
N THR A 100 -10.44 -0.28 15.91
CA THR A 100 -9.55 0.51 16.75
C THR A 100 -9.31 -0.18 18.11
N ALA A 101 -8.39 0.36 18.88
CA ALA A 101 -8.14 -0.11 20.24
C ALA A 101 -9.39 -0.06 21.15
N ASP A 102 -10.27 0.92 20.93
CA ASP A 102 -11.53 1.10 21.65
C ASP A 102 -12.68 0.24 21.09
N GLY A 103 -12.43 -0.57 20.05
CA GLY A 103 -13.39 -1.49 19.47
C GLY A 103 -14.30 -0.91 18.37
N GLN A 104 -14.08 0.31 17.91
CA GLN A 104 -14.82 0.91 16.80
C GLN A 104 -14.44 0.29 15.47
N TYR A 105 -15.40 0.04 14.60
CA TYR A 105 -15.12 -0.43 13.24
C TYR A 105 -14.50 0.66 12.38
N GLY A 106 -13.63 0.23 11.45
CA GLY A 106 -12.99 1.18 10.58
C GLY A 106 -12.23 0.54 9.42
N ILE A 107 -11.40 1.36 8.78
CA ILE A 107 -10.58 0.98 7.64
C ILE A 107 -9.10 1.12 8.02
N PRO A 108 -8.23 0.15 7.65
CA PRO A 108 -6.79 0.31 7.87
C PRO A 108 -6.28 1.60 7.24
N ALA A 109 -5.66 2.46 8.03
CA ALA A 109 -5.18 3.77 7.59
C ALA A 109 -4.28 3.68 6.36
N MET A 110 -3.41 2.69 6.32
CA MET A 110 -2.51 2.45 5.18
C MET A 110 -3.24 2.05 3.90
N ALA A 111 -4.50 1.56 3.95
CA ALA A 111 -5.25 1.21 2.75
C ALA A 111 -5.61 2.46 1.93
N ILE A 112 -5.99 3.56 2.60
CA ILE A 112 -6.26 4.85 1.93
C ILE A 112 -4.98 5.38 1.27
N LYS A 113 -3.86 5.43 2.01
CA LYS A 113 -2.59 5.89 1.45
C LYS A 113 -2.12 5.02 0.27
N ALA A 114 -2.29 3.72 0.36
CA ALA A 114 -1.95 2.81 -0.74
C ALA A 114 -2.81 3.06 -1.98
N ALA A 115 -4.09 3.37 -1.82
CA ALA A 115 -4.98 3.73 -2.93
C ALA A 115 -4.51 5.00 -3.64
N LEU A 116 -4.11 6.04 -2.89
CA LEU A 116 -3.54 7.27 -3.47
C LEU A 116 -2.27 6.98 -4.29
N ILE A 117 -1.34 6.20 -3.74
CA ILE A 117 -0.09 5.85 -4.41
C ILE A 117 -0.35 5.06 -5.70
N ASP A 118 -1.31 4.13 -5.67
CA ASP A 118 -1.65 3.33 -6.84
C ASP A 118 -2.36 4.16 -7.92
N ALA A 119 -3.28 5.04 -7.56
CA ALA A 119 -3.96 5.94 -8.48
C ALA A 119 -2.97 6.91 -9.15
N ALA A 120 -2.10 7.54 -8.37
CA ALA A 120 -1.07 8.44 -8.88
C ALA A 120 -0.23 7.77 -9.96
N HIS A 121 0.21 6.55 -9.73
CA HIS A 121 1.08 5.84 -10.67
C HIS A 121 0.36 5.26 -11.88
N LYS A 122 -0.74 4.55 -11.64
CA LYS A 122 -1.42 3.81 -12.72
C LYS A 122 -2.29 4.69 -13.60
N ASP A 123 -2.92 5.70 -13.01
CA ASP A 123 -3.90 6.52 -13.71
C ASP A 123 -3.33 7.85 -14.20
N LEU A 124 -2.38 8.43 -13.47
CA LEU A 124 -1.84 9.75 -13.74
C LEU A 124 -0.38 9.75 -14.20
N GLY A 125 0.30 8.59 -14.18
CA GLY A 125 1.71 8.49 -14.57
C GLY A 125 2.68 9.18 -13.59
N ILE A 126 2.24 9.52 -12.39
CA ILE A 126 3.05 10.17 -11.35
C ILE A 126 3.88 9.11 -10.63
N GLU A 127 5.14 9.41 -10.35
CA GLU A 127 6.00 8.49 -9.62
C GLU A 127 5.48 8.18 -8.21
N LYS A 128 5.41 6.88 -7.88
CA LYS A 128 5.02 6.41 -6.53
C LYS A 128 5.83 7.05 -5.41
N THR A 129 7.11 7.30 -5.67
CA THR A 129 8.03 7.89 -4.70
C THR A 129 7.66 9.33 -4.36
N LEU A 130 7.13 10.10 -5.30
CA LEU A 130 6.67 11.46 -5.05
C LEU A 130 5.56 11.46 -3.99
N VAL A 131 4.48 10.72 -4.22
CA VAL A 131 3.35 10.65 -3.27
C VAL A 131 3.78 10.06 -1.91
N ARG A 132 4.65 9.05 -1.91
CA ARG A 132 5.16 8.47 -0.66
C ARG A 132 5.91 9.46 0.21
N LYS A 133 6.67 10.38 -0.41
CA LYS A 133 7.55 11.33 0.27
C LYS A 133 6.87 12.65 0.59
N SER A 134 5.81 13.02 -0.13
CA SER A 134 5.15 14.32 -0.01
C SER A 134 3.80 14.28 0.69
N VAL A 135 3.20 13.09 0.86
CA VAL A 135 1.87 12.95 1.48
C VAL A 135 1.94 11.98 2.66
N PHE A 136 1.64 12.47 3.85
CA PHE A 136 1.71 11.70 5.09
C PHE A 136 0.35 11.69 5.77
N LEU A 137 -0.17 10.50 6.05
CA LEU A 137 -1.39 10.31 6.83
C LEU A 137 -1.05 10.32 8.32
N TYR A 138 -1.80 11.11 9.09
CA TYR A 138 -1.78 11.02 10.55
C TYR A 138 -2.51 9.77 11.01
N MET A 139 -1.92 9.08 11.96
CA MET A 139 -2.48 7.84 12.51
C MET A 139 -2.17 7.80 14.01
N ASP A 140 -3.21 7.92 14.82
CA ASP A 140 -3.15 7.64 16.25
C ASP A 140 -3.39 6.14 16.49
N ASP A 141 -4.16 5.51 15.60
CA ASP A 141 -4.44 4.08 15.56
C ASP A 141 -4.16 3.56 14.12
N PRO A 142 -3.68 2.33 13.92
CA PRO A 142 -3.54 1.73 12.59
C PRO A 142 -4.86 1.57 11.84
N VAL A 143 -6.00 1.69 12.53
CA VAL A 143 -7.34 1.67 11.96
C VAL A 143 -7.97 3.05 12.11
N LEU A 144 -8.45 3.63 11.03
CA LEU A 144 -9.27 4.84 11.03
C LEU A 144 -10.71 4.45 11.33
N PRO A 145 -11.31 4.92 12.42
CA PRO A 145 -12.70 4.60 12.75
C PRO A 145 -13.65 5.26 11.75
N PHE A 146 -14.77 4.62 11.48
CA PHE A 146 -15.85 5.29 10.77
C PHE A 146 -16.34 6.49 11.60
N SER A 147 -16.60 7.62 10.94
CA SER A 147 -17.09 8.83 11.58
C SER A 147 -18.61 8.82 11.79
N ASN A 148 -19.29 7.82 11.26
CA ASN A 148 -20.70 7.53 11.46
C ASN A 148 -20.86 6.07 11.90
N ASP A 149 -22.09 5.63 12.13
CA ASP A 149 -22.42 4.20 12.35
C ASP A 149 -22.95 3.60 11.04
N PRO A 150 -22.08 3.02 10.18
CA PRO A 150 -22.49 2.48 8.90
C PRO A 150 -23.33 1.22 9.09
N ALA A 151 -24.33 1.05 8.24
CA ALA A 151 -25.06 -0.20 8.20
C ALA A 151 -24.10 -1.35 7.83
N ARG A 152 -24.27 -2.51 8.49
CA ARG A 152 -23.43 -3.68 8.22
C ARG A 152 -24.29 -4.90 7.91
N THR A 153 -23.90 -5.64 6.89
CA THR A 153 -24.56 -6.86 6.46
C THR A 153 -23.57 -8.01 6.46
N LEU A 154 -23.98 -9.15 7.03
CA LEU A 154 -23.17 -10.37 6.97
C LEU A 154 -23.17 -10.93 5.54
N ARG A 155 -21.98 -11.11 4.98
CA ARG A 155 -21.78 -11.71 3.66
C ARG A 155 -21.16 -13.08 3.75
N GLN A 156 -21.56 -13.92 2.81
CA GLN A 156 -20.95 -15.22 2.55
C GLN A 156 -20.42 -15.24 1.13
N ASP A 157 -19.11 -15.18 0.96
CA ASP A 157 -18.48 -15.16 -0.34
C ASP A 157 -17.69 -16.44 -0.59
N MET A 158 -17.90 -17.06 -1.75
CA MET A 158 -17.03 -18.14 -2.20
C MET A 158 -15.80 -17.57 -2.87
N VAL A 159 -14.62 -17.88 -2.35
CA VAL A 159 -13.34 -17.41 -2.86
C VAL A 159 -12.44 -18.56 -3.26
N ARG A 160 -11.56 -18.33 -4.24
CA ARG A 160 -10.50 -19.30 -4.58
C ARG A 160 -9.25 -18.99 -3.74
N VAL A 161 -8.73 -20.02 -3.09
CA VAL A 161 -7.50 -19.94 -2.29
C VAL A 161 -6.42 -20.74 -3.02
N GLY A 162 -5.40 -20.05 -3.54
CA GLY A 162 -4.33 -20.69 -4.29
C GLY A 162 -4.80 -21.34 -5.61
N ALA A 163 -4.11 -22.41 -6.03
CA ALA A 163 -4.28 -23.03 -7.36
C ALA A 163 -5.50 -23.96 -7.50
N GLY A 164 -6.56 -23.82 -6.73
CA GLY A 164 -7.75 -24.60 -6.98
C GLY A 164 -8.71 -24.91 -5.82
N SER A 165 -8.37 -24.55 -4.59
CA SER A 165 -9.28 -24.75 -3.46
C SER A 165 -10.32 -23.66 -3.39
N ALA A 166 -11.61 -24.01 -3.34
CA ALA A 166 -12.68 -23.07 -2.98
C ALA A 166 -12.80 -23.00 -1.45
N ASP A 167 -12.98 -21.80 -0.92
CA ASP A 167 -13.27 -21.57 0.50
C ASP A 167 -14.44 -20.60 0.62
N ILE A 168 -15.19 -20.73 1.69
CA ILE A 168 -16.25 -19.77 2.04
C ILE A 168 -15.67 -18.80 3.06
N ARG A 169 -15.89 -17.51 2.85
CA ARG A 169 -15.50 -16.44 3.76
C ARG A 169 -16.72 -15.69 4.24
N TYR A 170 -16.80 -15.52 5.53
CA TYR A 170 -17.80 -14.69 6.19
C TYR A 170 -17.16 -13.35 6.55
N ARG A 171 -17.79 -12.25 6.12
CA ARG A 171 -17.30 -10.88 6.36
C ARG A 171 -18.46 -9.92 6.41
N TYR A 172 -18.29 -8.82 7.11
CA TYR A 172 -19.25 -7.73 7.02
C TYR A 172 -19.02 -6.92 5.75
N GLU A 173 -20.09 -6.44 5.15
CA GLU A 173 -20.10 -5.32 4.23
C GLU A 173 -20.64 -4.11 4.96
N PHE A 174 -19.89 -3.03 4.96
CA PHE A 174 -20.28 -1.76 5.55
C PHE A 174 -20.76 -0.83 4.45
N THR A 175 -21.99 -0.32 4.56
CA THR A 175 -22.60 0.60 3.58
C THR A 175 -22.84 1.96 4.20
N GLU A 176 -22.82 3.00 3.37
CA GLU A 176 -23.02 4.39 3.79
C GLU A 176 -21.96 4.88 4.79
N TRP A 177 -20.75 4.33 4.68
CA TRP A 177 -19.66 4.68 5.58
C TRP A 177 -19.05 6.03 5.26
N ARG A 178 -18.56 6.71 6.31
CA ARG A 178 -17.82 7.97 6.27
C ARG A 178 -16.56 7.85 7.12
N LEU A 179 -15.50 8.56 6.71
CA LEU A 179 -14.22 8.65 7.42
C LEU A 179 -13.73 10.08 7.44
N VAL A 180 -13.08 10.46 8.52
CA VAL A 180 -12.24 11.67 8.55
C VAL A 180 -10.78 11.24 8.50
N THR A 181 -10.04 11.79 7.54
CA THR A 181 -8.62 11.53 7.34
C THR A 181 -7.82 12.81 7.51
N ARG A 182 -6.75 12.75 8.29
CA ARG A 182 -5.88 13.90 8.55
C ARG A 182 -4.53 13.71 7.87
N TRP A 183 -4.16 14.67 7.05
CA TRP A 183 -2.96 14.58 6.21
C TRP A 183 -1.97 15.69 6.50
N ARG A 184 -0.70 15.40 6.24
CA ARG A 184 0.37 16.37 6.03
C ARG A 184 0.79 16.30 4.58
N VAL A 185 0.67 17.42 3.87
CA VAL A 185 1.02 17.50 2.44
C VAL A 185 2.18 18.48 2.30
N ASP A 186 3.24 18.06 1.62
CA ASP A 186 4.34 18.94 1.22
C ASP A 186 3.89 19.75 0.00
N THR A 187 3.49 21.00 0.24
CA THR A 187 2.97 21.89 -0.80
C THR A 187 4.03 22.42 -1.77
N ALA A 188 5.31 22.18 -1.50
CA ALA A 188 6.37 22.42 -2.48
C ALA A 188 6.44 21.31 -3.55
N ALA A 189 5.92 20.11 -3.25
CA ALA A 189 5.96 18.96 -4.15
C ALA A 189 4.60 18.66 -4.81
N ILE A 190 3.47 18.91 -4.15
CA ILE A 190 2.12 18.68 -4.65
C ILE A 190 1.18 19.75 -4.12
N THR A 191 0.38 20.36 -4.98
CA THR A 191 -0.60 21.36 -4.55
C THR A 191 -1.73 20.72 -3.74
N ILE A 192 -2.44 21.51 -2.92
CA ILE A 192 -3.61 20.99 -2.20
C ILE A 192 -4.70 20.54 -3.16
N GLU A 193 -4.91 21.29 -4.24
CA GLU A 193 -5.87 20.94 -5.27
C GLU A 193 -5.54 19.58 -5.92
N ASP A 194 -4.29 19.38 -6.33
CA ASP A 194 -3.84 18.10 -6.88
C ASP A 194 -3.97 16.96 -5.88
N PHE A 195 -3.69 17.23 -4.60
CA PHE A 195 -3.89 16.25 -3.55
C PHE A 195 -5.36 15.84 -3.41
N LEU A 196 -6.29 16.79 -3.39
CA LEU A 196 -7.73 16.52 -3.30
C LEU A 196 -8.24 15.78 -4.55
N ASN A 197 -7.79 16.18 -5.73
CA ASN A 197 -8.10 15.49 -6.98
C ASN A 197 -7.55 14.04 -6.95
N LEU A 198 -6.37 13.83 -6.38
CA LEU A 198 -5.80 12.51 -6.21
C LEU A 198 -6.62 11.65 -5.23
N VAL A 199 -7.16 12.23 -4.15
CA VAL A 199 -8.07 11.52 -3.22
C VAL A 199 -9.30 11.01 -3.96
N ASN A 200 -9.99 11.88 -4.71
CA ASN A 200 -11.15 11.48 -5.51
C ASN A 200 -10.79 10.44 -6.58
N ARG A 201 -9.67 10.61 -7.27
CA ARG A 201 -9.20 9.64 -8.26
C ARG A 201 -8.93 8.27 -7.64
N ALA A 202 -8.29 8.25 -6.49
CA ALA A 202 -8.00 7.02 -5.75
C ALA A 202 -9.27 6.29 -5.32
N GLY A 203 -10.27 7.03 -4.84
CA GLY A 203 -11.55 6.45 -4.48
C GLY A 203 -12.32 5.89 -5.66
N PHE A 204 -12.30 6.59 -6.79
CA PHE A 204 -13.00 6.16 -8.01
C PHE A 204 -12.36 4.92 -8.65
N SER A 205 -11.04 4.92 -8.87
CA SER A 205 -10.37 3.92 -9.71
C SER A 205 -9.73 2.77 -8.94
N VAL A 206 -9.32 3.00 -7.69
CA VAL A 206 -8.62 1.98 -6.89
C VAL A 206 -9.51 1.44 -5.78
N GLY A 207 -10.14 2.30 -4.98
CA GLY A 207 -10.94 1.90 -3.84
C GLY A 207 -10.15 1.25 -2.70
N VAL A 208 -10.87 0.82 -1.65
CA VAL A 208 -10.32 0.17 -0.46
C VAL A 208 -11.00 -1.16 -0.15
N GLY A 209 -10.31 -2.01 0.57
CA GLY A 209 -10.85 -3.30 0.99
C GLY A 209 -10.80 -4.40 -0.07
N GLU A 210 -11.62 -5.41 0.13
CA GLU A 210 -11.76 -6.56 -0.76
C GLU A 210 -12.69 -6.18 -1.92
N MET A 211 -12.59 -6.88 -3.03
CA MET A 211 -13.42 -6.67 -4.23
C MET A 211 -13.37 -5.23 -4.81
N ARG A 212 -12.33 -4.46 -4.47
CA ARG A 212 -12.17 -3.09 -4.97
C ARG A 212 -11.77 -3.06 -6.45
N PRO A 213 -12.10 -1.97 -7.20
CA PRO A 213 -11.81 -1.85 -8.64
C PRO A 213 -10.33 -1.99 -8.97
N GLY A 214 -9.44 -1.43 -8.17
CA GLY A 214 -7.99 -1.50 -8.41
C GLY A 214 -7.39 -2.91 -8.38
N LYS A 215 -8.17 -3.92 -7.99
CA LYS A 215 -7.72 -5.32 -7.88
C LYS A 215 -8.64 -6.33 -8.56
N THR A 216 -9.90 -6.01 -8.71
CA THR A 216 -10.93 -6.91 -9.25
C THR A 216 -11.83 -6.16 -10.23
N LYS A 217 -12.79 -6.86 -10.83
CA LYS A 217 -13.85 -6.26 -11.68
C LYS A 217 -15.07 -5.76 -10.87
N PHE A 218 -15.02 -5.88 -9.54
CA PHE A 218 -16.10 -5.43 -8.67
C PHE A 218 -15.89 -3.97 -8.26
N GLU A 219 -16.91 -3.35 -7.65
CA GLU A 219 -16.94 -1.92 -7.35
C GLU A 219 -17.04 -1.61 -5.84
N HIS A 220 -16.65 -2.58 -5.01
CA HIS A 220 -16.70 -2.41 -3.57
C HIS A 220 -15.63 -1.43 -3.07
N GLY A 221 -15.97 -0.71 -2.01
CA GLY A 221 -15.04 0.18 -1.32
C GLY A 221 -14.60 1.39 -2.13
N ARG A 222 -15.35 1.82 -3.12
CA ARG A 222 -15.17 3.12 -3.76
C ARG A 222 -15.51 4.23 -2.81
N PHE A 223 -14.79 5.33 -2.90
CA PHE A 223 -15.01 6.50 -2.06
C PHE A 223 -14.79 7.81 -2.83
N GLU A 224 -15.30 8.87 -2.27
CA GLU A 224 -15.11 10.24 -2.75
C GLU A 224 -14.94 11.18 -1.57
N ILE A 225 -14.43 12.37 -1.81
CA ILE A 225 -14.47 13.45 -0.81
C ILE A 225 -15.93 13.77 -0.55
N ASP A 226 -16.30 13.87 0.74
CA ASP A 226 -17.67 14.17 1.12
C ASP A 226 -18.04 15.59 0.66
N PRO A 227 -19.00 15.74 -0.28
CA PRO A 227 -19.35 17.04 -0.82
C PRO A 227 -20.06 17.93 0.21
N GLU A 228 -20.56 17.37 1.30
CA GLU A 228 -21.24 18.10 2.38
C GLU A 228 -20.23 18.71 3.36
N ILE A 229 -18.98 18.22 3.37
CA ILE A 229 -17.95 18.61 4.33
C ILE A 229 -16.71 19.11 3.59
N ALA A 230 -16.55 20.42 3.56
CA ALA A 230 -15.37 21.02 2.95
C ALA A 230 -14.07 20.59 3.66
N PRO A 231 -12.99 20.33 2.92
CA PRO A 231 -11.69 20.05 3.53
C PRO A 231 -11.22 21.20 4.42
N LEU A 232 -10.73 20.85 5.61
CA LEU A 232 -10.17 21.84 6.55
C LEU A 232 -8.67 21.96 6.31
N LEU A 233 -8.24 23.18 6.01
CA LEU A 233 -6.84 23.50 5.76
C LEU A 233 -6.23 24.12 7.03
N GLY A 234 -5.28 23.41 7.62
CA GLY A 234 -4.46 23.94 8.72
C GLY A 234 -3.36 24.89 8.25
N GLU A 235 -2.57 25.38 9.20
CA GLU A 235 -1.46 26.30 8.92
C GLU A 235 -0.36 25.66 8.06
N VAL A 236 0.33 26.49 7.28
CA VAL A 236 1.53 26.10 6.56
C VAL A 236 2.73 26.24 7.51
N ILE A 237 3.47 25.16 7.68
CA ILE A 237 4.71 25.15 8.48
C ILE A 237 5.88 25.06 7.51
N GLU A 238 6.64 26.13 7.39
CA GLU A 238 7.91 26.16 6.65
C GLU A 238 9.03 25.62 7.56
N LYS A 239 9.82 24.70 7.05
CA LYS A 239 10.99 24.12 7.75
C LYS A 239 12.22 24.15 6.87
#